data_eb93d6d2ea95f3aa4e8c412a0cc2e32d
#
_entry.id   eb93d6d2ea95f3aa4e8c412a0cc2e32d
#
_cell.length_a   1.000
_cell.length_b   1.000
_cell.length_c   1.000
_cell.angle_alpha   90.00
_cell.angle_beta   90.00
_cell.angle_gamma   90.00
#
_symmetry.space_group_name_H-M   'P 1'
#
loop_
_entity.id
_entity.type
_entity.pdbx_description
1 polymer ?
#
loop_
_entity_poly.entity_id
_entity_poly.type
_entity_poly.pdbx_seq_one_letter_code
_entity_poly.pdbx_strand_id
1 'polypeptide(L)'
;LTASLNFTHYRLNNWTYNTFENFHQGSANDINLELRIDRNSTDNPVYTRRGSDFSFSVSLTPPYSLFDKKDYSDPSLPIADRYRFIEYHKWKYSGKVFLPLMNPATVKRTPVLMARVEGGIINSYNKYKRSPFGTYYMGGDMMSGSFGNYMNETIGLRGYKNGSIAGANYDYAYSYMKASLELRYPLIFEQSTTVWVLGFAEAGNAWADISRYNPFDLKRSAGIGVRVMMPMIGLLGLDWGYGFDRPNGYSERGGSNIHFVLGRDL
;
A
#
# COMPACT_ATOMS: atom_id res chain seq x y z
N LEU A 1 -18.75 10.65 1.68
CA LEU A 1 -18.90 9.67 2.73
C LEU A 1 -19.55 8.42 2.14
N THR A 2 -18.91 7.28 2.29
CA THR A 2 -19.39 5.97 1.82
C THR A 2 -19.42 5.02 2.99
N ALA A 3 -20.47 4.22 3.10
CA ALA A 3 -20.57 3.09 4.02
C ALA A 3 -20.81 1.83 3.20
N SER A 4 -20.00 0.80 3.39
CA SER A 4 -20.08 -0.46 2.64
C SER A 4 -20.03 -1.64 3.59
N LEU A 5 -20.92 -2.59 3.40
CA LEU A 5 -20.85 -3.90 4.06
C LEU A 5 -20.21 -4.90 3.09
N ASN A 6 -19.07 -5.44 3.45
CA ASN A 6 -18.30 -6.32 2.61
C ASN A 6 -18.33 -7.75 3.17
N PHE A 7 -18.47 -8.73 2.29
CA PHE A 7 -18.33 -10.15 2.61
C PHE A 7 -17.30 -10.78 1.66
N THR A 8 -16.27 -11.39 2.22
CA THR A 8 -15.26 -12.13 1.46
C THR A 8 -15.10 -13.52 2.05
N HIS A 9 -15.18 -14.53 1.20
CA HIS A 9 -14.93 -15.93 1.57
C HIS A 9 -13.58 -16.37 1.00
N TYR A 10 -12.65 -16.74 1.88
CA TYR A 10 -11.36 -17.30 1.49
C TYR A 10 -11.43 -18.82 1.59
N ARG A 11 -10.98 -19.51 0.55
CA ARG A 11 -10.78 -20.96 0.55
C ARG A 11 -9.34 -21.27 0.17
N LEU A 12 -8.60 -21.80 1.11
CA LEU A 12 -7.20 -22.17 0.95
C LEU A 12 -7.09 -23.66 0.67
N ASN A 13 -6.30 -24.03 -0.33
CA ASN A 13 -5.99 -25.41 -0.66
C ASN A 13 -4.49 -25.51 -0.96
N ASN A 14 -3.73 -26.06 -0.03
CA ASN A 14 -2.27 -26.15 -0.08
C ASN A 14 -1.59 -24.82 -0.41
N TRP A 15 -2.06 -23.72 0.20
CA TRP A 15 -1.53 -22.40 0.00
C TRP A 15 -0.14 -22.28 0.63
N THR A 16 0.86 -21.94 -0.16
CA THR A 16 2.27 -21.87 0.26
C THR A 16 2.83 -20.46 0.35
N TYR A 17 2.09 -19.46 -0.13
CA TYR A 17 2.50 -18.06 -0.13
C TYR A 17 1.96 -17.33 1.10
N ASN A 18 2.81 -16.52 1.75
CA ASN A 18 2.44 -15.65 2.88
C ASN A 18 1.67 -16.38 3.97
N THR A 19 2.22 -17.47 4.42
CA THR A 19 1.60 -18.32 5.44
C THR A 19 1.81 -17.73 6.82
N PHE A 20 0.82 -16.96 7.25
CA PHE A 20 0.71 -16.57 8.64
C PHE A 20 0.27 -17.79 9.46
N GLU A 21 1.03 -18.14 10.49
CA GLU A 21 0.74 -19.23 11.42
C GLU A 21 0.42 -20.59 10.74
N ASN A 22 1.03 -20.88 9.59
CA ASN A 22 0.81 -22.13 8.87
C ASN A 22 -0.65 -22.39 8.42
N PHE A 23 -1.42 -21.32 8.13
CA PHE A 23 -2.76 -21.45 7.60
C PHE A 23 -2.74 -21.78 6.10
N HIS A 24 -2.36 -23.02 5.77
CA HIS A 24 -2.20 -23.50 4.39
C HIS A 24 -3.49 -24.08 3.80
N GLN A 25 -4.41 -24.53 4.65
CA GLN A 25 -5.63 -25.22 4.23
C GLN A 25 -6.80 -24.84 5.13
N GLY A 26 -7.98 -24.66 4.53
CA GLY A 26 -9.20 -24.33 5.24
C GLY A 26 -10.00 -23.23 4.58
N SER A 27 -10.96 -22.69 5.30
CA SER A 27 -11.77 -21.56 4.85
C SER A 27 -11.88 -20.49 5.94
N ALA A 28 -11.99 -19.24 5.50
CA ALA A 28 -12.18 -18.10 6.39
C ALA A 28 -13.22 -17.15 5.81
N ASN A 29 -13.99 -16.50 6.67
CA ASN A 29 -15.00 -15.52 6.29
C ASN A 29 -14.61 -14.16 6.86
N ASP A 30 -14.58 -13.16 6.01
CA ASP A 30 -14.41 -11.76 6.37
C ASP A 30 -15.74 -11.03 6.14
N ILE A 31 -16.32 -10.52 7.22
CA ILE A 31 -17.52 -9.69 7.18
C ILE A 31 -17.14 -8.38 7.84
N ASN A 32 -17.06 -7.31 7.07
CA ASN A 32 -16.63 -6.02 7.60
C ASN A 32 -17.54 -4.87 7.16
N LEU A 33 -17.68 -3.90 8.03
CA LEU A 33 -18.27 -2.59 7.74
C LEU A 33 -17.12 -1.63 7.45
N GLU A 34 -17.09 -1.08 6.23
CA GLU A 34 -16.16 -0.02 5.85
C GLU A 34 -16.87 1.33 5.83
N LEU A 35 -16.30 2.28 6.53
CA LEU A 35 -16.66 3.70 6.48
C LEU A 35 -15.53 4.47 5.83
N ARG A 36 -15.83 5.24 4.78
CA ARG A 36 -14.83 5.98 4.01
C ARG A 36 -15.24 7.41 3.75
N ILE A 37 -14.28 8.32 3.93
CA ILE A 37 -14.41 9.74 3.62
C ILE A 37 -13.37 10.07 2.55
N ASP A 38 -13.84 10.61 1.42
CA ASP A 38 -12.99 11.05 0.32
C ASP A 38 -13.27 12.52 0.02
N ARG A 39 -12.20 13.25 -0.30
CA ARG A 39 -12.26 14.60 -0.85
C ARG A 39 -11.28 14.71 -2.00
N ASN A 40 -11.77 15.01 -3.18
CA ASN A 40 -10.95 15.24 -4.35
C ASN A 40 -11.26 16.64 -4.92
N SER A 41 -10.22 17.45 -5.11
CA SER A 41 -10.28 18.79 -5.71
C SER A 41 -9.24 18.97 -6.83
N THR A 42 -8.81 17.87 -7.44
CA THR A 42 -7.80 17.86 -8.51
C THR A 42 -8.37 18.44 -9.81
N ASP A 43 -7.56 19.18 -10.56
CA ASP A 43 -7.96 19.86 -11.79
C ASP A 43 -7.97 18.94 -13.03
N ASN A 44 -7.20 17.86 -12.99
CA ASN A 44 -7.08 16.92 -14.11
C ASN A 44 -6.77 15.50 -13.61
N PRO A 45 -7.48 14.47 -14.08
CA PRO A 45 -7.27 13.10 -13.60
C PRO A 45 -6.01 12.43 -14.17
N VAL A 46 -5.48 12.91 -15.29
CA VAL A 46 -4.31 12.32 -15.97
C VAL A 46 -3.00 12.95 -15.49
N TYR A 47 -2.88 14.24 -15.69
CA TYR A 47 -1.74 15.03 -15.21
C TYR A 47 -2.26 16.16 -14.32
N THR A 48 -2.41 15.85 -13.05
CA THR A 48 -2.89 16.82 -12.05
C THR A 48 -1.85 17.90 -11.86
N ARG A 49 -2.28 19.16 -12.05
CA ARG A 49 -1.39 20.33 -11.88
C ARG A 49 -1.61 21.03 -10.56
N ARG A 50 -2.84 21.01 -10.04
CA ARG A 50 -3.23 21.65 -8.76
C ARG A 50 -4.36 20.90 -8.08
N GLY A 51 -4.48 21.14 -6.78
CA GLY A 51 -5.53 20.57 -5.96
C GLY A 51 -5.01 19.52 -5.00
N SER A 52 -5.94 18.81 -4.40
CA SER A 52 -5.64 17.79 -3.41
C SER A 52 -6.62 16.62 -3.50
N ASP A 53 -6.14 15.46 -3.07
CA ASP A 53 -6.92 14.23 -2.94
C ASP A 53 -6.65 13.63 -1.57
N PHE A 54 -7.69 13.49 -0.76
CA PHE A 54 -7.62 12.91 0.58
C PHE A 54 -8.62 11.77 0.71
N SER A 55 -8.18 10.69 1.31
CA SER A 55 -9.05 9.59 1.71
C SER A 55 -8.72 9.12 3.13
N PHE A 56 -9.74 8.77 3.87
CA PHE A 56 -9.64 8.12 5.16
C PHE A 56 -10.68 7.01 5.23
N SER A 57 -10.28 5.81 5.61
CA SER A 57 -11.19 4.67 5.76
C SER A 57 -10.95 3.91 7.04
N VAL A 58 -12.04 3.37 7.58
CA VAL A 58 -12.06 2.49 8.74
C VAL A 58 -12.87 1.26 8.37
N SER A 59 -12.28 0.08 8.46
CA SER A 59 -12.96 -1.20 8.26
C SER A 59 -13.00 -1.94 9.58
N LEU A 60 -14.19 -2.36 10.01
CA LEU A 60 -14.43 -3.01 11.29
C LEU A 60 -15.14 -4.34 11.06
N THR A 61 -14.60 -5.42 11.60
CA THR A 61 -15.31 -6.69 11.72
C THR A 61 -16.01 -6.78 13.08
N PRO A 62 -17.04 -7.62 13.23
CA PRO A 62 -17.54 -7.97 14.56
C PRO A 62 -16.43 -8.58 15.42
N PRO A 63 -16.36 -8.26 16.73
CA PRO A 63 -15.39 -8.83 17.65
C PRO A 63 -15.81 -10.24 18.09
N TYR A 64 -15.72 -11.21 17.20
CA TYR A 64 -16.20 -12.59 17.43
C TYR A 64 -15.61 -13.24 18.67
N SER A 65 -14.32 -12.94 18.96
CA SER A 65 -13.61 -13.48 20.12
C SER A 65 -14.22 -13.08 21.46
N LEU A 66 -15.04 -12.02 21.51
CA LEU A 66 -15.74 -11.59 22.70
C LEU A 66 -17.05 -12.40 22.95
N PHE A 67 -17.58 -13.04 21.92
CA PHE A 67 -18.89 -13.68 21.97
C PHE A 67 -18.84 -15.20 21.89
N ASP A 68 -17.83 -15.79 21.25
CA ASP A 68 -17.76 -17.22 20.97
C ASP A 68 -17.18 -18.09 22.10
N LYS A 69 -16.74 -17.46 23.20
CA LYS A 69 -16.22 -18.11 24.43
C LYS A 69 -15.06 -19.09 24.18
N LYS A 70 -14.34 -18.96 23.07
CA LYS A 70 -13.18 -19.80 22.75
C LYS A 70 -11.91 -19.22 23.40
N ASP A 71 -11.05 -20.10 23.87
CA ASP A 71 -9.70 -19.67 24.30
C ASP A 71 -8.76 -19.65 23.10
N TYR A 72 -8.52 -18.44 22.56
CA TYR A 72 -7.61 -18.24 21.44
C TYR A 72 -6.13 -18.33 21.84
N SER A 73 -5.81 -18.37 23.14
CA SER A 73 -4.44 -18.57 23.63
C SER A 73 -4.03 -20.05 23.63
N ASP A 74 -5.00 -20.96 23.50
CA ASP A 74 -4.76 -22.40 23.43
C ASP A 74 -4.09 -22.76 22.10
N PRO A 75 -2.84 -23.28 22.11
CA PRO A 75 -2.15 -23.71 20.89
C PRO A 75 -2.77 -24.97 20.25
N SER A 76 -3.60 -25.73 20.97
CA SER A 76 -4.30 -26.90 20.45
C SER A 76 -5.54 -26.55 19.62
N LEU A 77 -6.00 -25.29 19.66
CA LEU A 77 -7.14 -24.84 18.86
C LEU A 77 -6.83 -24.95 17.37
N PRO A 78 -7.60 -25.73 16.58
CA PRO A 78 -7.36 -25.88 15.16
C PRO A 78 -7.33 -24.52 14.44
N ILE A 79 -6.37 -24.34 13.56
CA ILE A 79 -6.18 -23.06 12.81
C ILE A 79 -7.43 -22.72 11.99
N ALA A 80 -8.10 -23.72 11.40
CA ALA A 80 -9.34 -23.53 10.66
C ALA A 80 -10.48 -22.99 11.54
N ASP A 81 -10.54 -23.40 12.81
CA ASP A 81 -11.54 -22.92 13.77
C ASP A 81 -11.18 -21.52 14.29
N ARG A 82 -9.87 -21.23 14.46
CA ARG A 82 -9.38 -19.92 14.87
C ARG A 82 -9.75 -18.85 13.85
N TYR A 83 -9.62 -19.14 12.54
CA TYR A 83 -9.80 -18.18 11.45
C TYR A 83 -11.10 -18.36 10.67
N ARG A 84 -12.04 -19.17 11.16
CA ARG A 84 -13.35 -19.34 10.52
C ARG A 84 -14.08 -18.02 10.27
N PHE A 85 -13.99 -17.08 11.21
CA PHE A 85 -14.40 -15.68 11.07
C PHE A 85 -13.25 -14.79 11.43
N ILE A 86 -12.83 -13.97 10.47
CA ILE A 86 -11.71 -13.05 10.62
C ILE A 86 -12.13 -11.88 11.49
N GLU A 87 -11.21 -11.40 12.31
CA GLU A 87 -11.47 -10.35 13.28
C GLU A 87 -10.38 -9.30 13.20
N TYR A 88 -10.76 -8.05 12.91
CA TYR A 88 -9.86 -6.91 12.89
C TYR A 88 -10.58 -5.57 12.93
N HIS A 89 -9.82 -4.54 13.23
CA HIS A 89 -10.10 -3.15 12.86
C HIS A 89 -8.95 -2.63 12.02
N LYS A 90 -9.27 -2.01 10.89
CA LYS A 90 -8.29 -1.52 9.92
C LYS A 90 -8.53 -0.05 9.65
N TRP A 91 -7.47 0.74 9.74
CA TRP A 91 -7.47 2.18 9.56
C TRP A 91 -6.50 2.53 8.45
N LYS A 92 -6.94 3.33 7.48
CA LYS A 92 -6.11 3.78 6.38
C LYS A 92 -6.31 5.25 6.12
N TYR A 93 -5.24 5.95 5.77
CA TYR A 93 -5.29 7.31 5.28
C TYR A 93 -4.38 7.48 4.07
N SER A 94 -4.75 8.37 3.17
CA SER A 94 -3.95 8.81 2.05
C SER A 94 -4.25 10.27 1.76
N GLY A 95 -3.21 11.06 1.54
CA GLY A 95 -3.33 12.46 1.17
C GLY A 95 -2.33 12.78 0.07
N LYS A 96 -2.78 13.44 -1.00
CA LYS A 96 -1.95 13.96 -2.08
C LYS A 96 -2.25 15.45 -2.26
N VAL A 97 -1.21 16.24 -2.47
CA VAL A 97 -1.32 17.68 -2.78
C VAL A 97 -0.46 17.98 -4.00
N PHE A 98 -1.01 18.75 -4.92
CA PHE A 98 -0.34 19.15 -6.16
C PHE A 98 -0.20 20.66 -6.19
N LEU A 99 1.05 21.12 -6.30
CA LEU A 99 1.44 22.53 -6.31
C LEU A 99 2.10 22.87 -7.65
N PRO A 100 1.45 23.67 -8.51
CA PRO A 100 2.07 24.12 -9.75
C PRO A 100 3.17 25.13 -9.42
N LEU A 101 4.34 24.95 -10.02
CA LEU A 101 5.46 25.89 -9.83
C LEU A 101 5.39 27.12 -10.74
N MET A 102 4.48 27.09 -11.72
CA MET A 102 4.15 28.20 -12.61
C MET A 102 2.63 28.33 -12.72
N ASN A 103 2.14 29.46 -13.18
CA ASN A 103 0.71 29.63 -13.38
C ASN A 103 0.19 28.74 -14.51
N PRO A 104 -0.63 27.71 -14.22
CA PRO A 104 -1.12 26.77 -15.23
C PRO A 104 -2.13 27.37 -16.20
N ALA A 105 -2.64 28.58 -15.95
CA ALA A 105 -3.50 29.31 -16.89
C ALA A 105 -2.70 29.94 -18.02
N THR A 106 -1.43 30.26 -17.79
CA THR A 106 -0.55 30.92 -18.78
C THR A 106 0.48 29.97 -19.37
N VAL A 107 0.88 28.92 -18.63
CA VAL A 107 1.92 27.96 -19.03
C VAL A 107 1.30 26.57 -19.16
N LYS A 108 1.12 26.10 -20.40
CA LYS A 108 0.53 24.78 -20.67
C LYS A 108 1.37 23.63 -20.05
N ARG A 109 2.70 23.71 -20.14
CA ARG A 109 3.66 22.73 -19.59
C ARG A 109 4.20 23.19 -18.25
N THR A 110 3.33 23.21 -17.24
CA THR A 110 3.67 23.65 -15.90
C THR A 110 4.35 22.53 -15.11
N PRO A 111 5.55 22.76 -14.54
CA PRO A 111 6.13 21.84 -13.56
C PRO A 111 5.26 21.78 -12.31
N VAL A 112 5.13 20.60 -11.72
CA VAL A 112 4.28 20.35 -10.55
C VAL A 112 5.07 19.66 -9.46
N LEU A 113 5.01 20.20 -8.26
CA LEU A 113 5.47 19.52 -7.06
C LEU A 113 4.27 18.75 -6.47
N MET A 114 4.39 17.43 -6.39
CA MET A 114 3.43 16.56 -5.73
C MET A 114 4.02 16.08 -4.40
N ALA A 115 3.24 16.24 -3.34
CA ALA A 115 3.52 15.63 -2.05
C ALA A 115 2.42 14.61 -1.71
N ARG A 116 2.82 13.44 -1.21
CA ARG A 116 1.91 12.35 -0.80
C ARG A 116 2.32 11.83 0.55
N VAL A 117 1.34 11.58 1.40
CA VAL A 117 1.50 10.84 2.67
C VAL A 117 0.40 9.80 2.74
N GLU A 118 0.76 8.59 3.08
CA GLU A 118 -0.19 7.49 3.26
C GLU A 118 0.25 6.57 4.38
N GLY A 119 -0.70 5.88 4.98
CA GLY A 119 -0.43 4.91 6.00
C GLY A 119 -1.65 4.07 6.33
N GLY A 120 -1.39 2.97 7.02
CA GLY A 120 -2.43 2.07 7.45
C GLY A 120 -1.99 1.21 8.64
N ILE A 121 -2.97 0.83 9.42
CA ILE A 121 -2.81 -0.06 10.57
C ILE A 121 -3.96 -1.07 10.52
N ILE A 122 -3.64 -2.34 10.70
CA ILE A 122 -4.61 -3.41 10.94
C ILE A 122 -4.26 -4.06 12.27
N ASN A 123 -5.25 -4.17 13.16
CA ASN A 123 -5.07 -4.81 14.45
C ASN A 123 -6.31 -5.64 14.77
N SER A 124 -6.18 -6.61 15.68
CA SER A 124 -7.27 -7.47 16.11
C SER A 124 -7.69 -7.12 17.54
N TYR A 125 -8.96 -7.34 17.86
CA TYR A 125 -9.48 -7.12 19.23
C TYR A 125 -8.87 -8.13 20.23
N ASN A 126 -8.45 -9.31 19.72
CA ASN A 126 -7.77 -10.33 20.50
C ASN A 126 -6.35 -10.55 19.95
N LYS A 127 -5.33 -10.40 20.81
CA LYS A 127 -3.91 -10.53 20.43
C LYS A 127 -3.52 -11.90 19.88
N TYR A 128 -4.28 -12.95 20.23
CA TYR A 128 -4.07 -14.33 19.76
C TYR A 128 -4.85 -14.68 18.49
N LYS A 129 -5.62 -13.71 17.97
CA LYS A 129 -6.44 -13.89 16.77
C LYS A 129 -6.14 -12.78 15.75
N ARG A 130 -4.86 -12.55 15.47
CA ARG A 130 -4.46 -11.57 14.43
C ARG A 130 -4.94 -12.02 13.07
N SER A 131 -5.47 -11.10 12.26
CA SER A 131 -5.93 -11.43 10.92
C SER A 131 -4.78 -11.92 10.04
N PRO A 132 -4.90 -13.08 9.37
CA PRO A 132 -3.94 -13.52 8.37
C PRO A 132 -4.10 -12.84 7.01
N PHE A 133 -5.17 -12.05 6.85
CA PHE A 133 -5.53 -11.38 5.60
C PHE A 133 -5.59 -9.86 5.76
N GLY A 134 -5.48 -9.16 4.61
CA GLY A 134 -5.59 -7.72 4.58
C GLY A 134 -4.40 -6.97 5.17
N THR A 135 -3.31 -7.67 5.48
CA THR A 135 -2.03 -7.11 5.92
C THR A 135 -1.33 -6.37 4.77
N TYR A 136 -0.19 -5.76 5.03
CA TYR A 136 0.53 -4.96 4.06
C TYR A 136 1.80 -5.66 3.59
N TYR A 137 2.10 -5.54 2.29
CA TYR A 137 3.30 -6.02 1.64
C TYR A 137 4.00 -4.83 0.99
N MET A 138 5.10 -4.34 1.59
CA MET A 138 5.71 -3.08 1.22
C MET A 138 7.08 -3.24 0.58
N GLY A 139 7.29 -2.48 -0.49
CA GLY A 139 8.52 -2.41 -1.28
C GLY A 139 8.25 -2.55 -2.78
N GLY A 140 9.19 -2.08 -3.61
CA GLY A 140 9.15 -2.26 -5.05
C GLY A 140 8.10 -1.45 -5.79
N ASP A 141 7.60 -2.02 -6.88
CA ASP A 141 6.71 -1.39 -7.85
C ASP A 141 5.23 -1.78 -7.71
N MET A 142 4.87 -2.58 -6.75
CA MET A 142 3.55 -3.17 -6.56
C MET A 142 3.11 -4.19 -7.63
N MET A 143 3.84 -4.34 -8.73
CA MET A 143 3.44 -5.21 -9.84
C MET A 143 3.83 -6.66 -9.60
N SER A 144 5.09 -6.92 -9.28
CA SER A 144 5.62 -8.27 -9.11
C SER A 144 5.10 -8.98 -7.85
N GLY A 145 4.62 -8.22 -6.86
CA GLY A 145 3.97 -8.79 -5.67
C GLY A 145 2.50 -9.18 -5.90
N SER A 146 1.87 -8.66 -6.94
CA SER A 146 0.44 -8.86 -7.19
C SER A 146 0.09 -10.27 -7.65
N PHE A 147 0.99 -10.97 -8.33
CA PHE A 147 0.70 -12.28 -8.91
C PHE A 147 0.70 -13.43 -7.90
N GLY A 148 1.27 -13.26 -6.72
CA GLY A 148 1.30 -14.28 -5.66
C GLY A 148 0.70 -13.84 -4.33
N ASN A 149 0.24 -12.59 -4.20
CA ASN A 149 -0.05 -11.99 -2.92
C ASN A 149 -1.51 -11.48 -2.81
N TYR A 150 -2.47 -12.33 -3.14
CA TYR A 150 -3.90 -11.99 -3.09
C TYR A 150 -4.43 -11.66 -1.69
N MET A 151 -3.65 -11.95 -0.64
CA MET A 151 -4.09 -11.80 0.74
C MET A 151 -3.66 -10.48 1.38
N ASN A 152 -2.68 -9.79 0.78
CA ASN A 152 -2.10 -8.58 1.34
C ASN A 152 -2.29 -7.38 0.40
N GLU A 153 -2.33 -6.19 0.97
CA GLU A 153 -2.28 -4.96 0.20
C GLU A 153 -0.83 -4.60 -0.13
N THR A 154 -0.55 -4.46 -1.42
CA THR A 154 0.79 -4.11 -1.89
C THR A 154 1.00 -2.61 -1.84
N ILE A 155 2.08 -2.19 -1.19
CA ILE A 155 2.49 -0.78 -1.05
C ILE A 155 3.84 -0.60 -1.73
N GLY A 156 3.90 0.22 -2.77
CA GLY A 156 5.15 0.50 -3.47
C GLY A 156 6.09 1.37 -2.64
N LEU A 157 7.38 1.06 -2.68
CA LEU A 157 8.48 1.92 -2.23
C LEU A 157 9.63 1.74 -3.20
N ARG A 158 9.82 2.71 -4.08
CA ARG A 158 10.84 2.66 -5.15
C ARG A 158 12.25 2.64 -4.56
N GLY A 159 13.18 1.97 -5.23
CA GLY A 159 14.55 1.79 -4.73
C GLY A 159 14.71 0.58 -3.79
N TYR A 160 13.68 -0.21 -3.61
CA TYR A 160 13.69 -1.44 -2.80
C TYR A 160 13.09 -2.61 -3.59
N LYS A 161 13.45 -3.83 -3.23
CA LYS A 161 12.83 -5.04 -3.79
C LYS A 161 11.40 -5.19 -3.27
N ASN A 162 10.55 -5.85 -4.05
CA ASN A 162 9.17 -6.12 -3.66
C ASN A 162 9.10 -6.85 -2.32
N GLY A 163 8.28 -6.32 -1.40
CA GLY A 163 8.02 -6.88 -0.08
C GLY A 163 9.17 -6.85 0.92
N SER A 164 10.31 -6.26 0.58
CA SER A 164 11.50 -6.32 1.43
C SER A 164 11.46 -5.48 2.71
N ILE A 165 10.49 -4.58 2.85
CA ILE A 165 10.52 -3.54 3.90
C ILE A 165 10.12 -4.08 5.27
N ALA A 166 9.14 -5.00 5.35
CA ALA A 166 8.67 -5.54 6.63
C ALA A 166 9.73 -6.36 7.38
N GLY A 167 10.67 -6.95 6.64
CA GLY A 167 11.81 -7.71 7.18
C GLY A 167 12.09 -8.97 6.38
N ALA A 168 13.33 -9.51 6.49
CA ALA A 168 13.78 -10.66 5.72
C ALA A 168 12.96 -11.94 5.98
N ASN A 169 12.29 -12.02 7.13
CA ASN A 169 11.51 -13.19 7.54
C ASN A 169 10.00 -12.93 7.54
N TYR A 170 9.54 -11.78 6.99
CA TYR A 170 8.14 -11.39 7.02
C TYR A 170 7.67 -10.96 5.63
N ASP A 171 6.72 -11.71 5.09
CA ASP A 171 6.01 -11.35 3.85
C ASP A 171 4.78 -10.50 4.11
N TYR A 172 4.62 -9.98 5.36
CA TYR A 172 3.46 -9.21 5.79
C TYR A 172 3.83 -8.15 6.84
N ALA A 173 3.04 -7.11 6.90
CA ALA A 173 3.11 -6.09 7.96
C ALA A 173 1.70 -5.73 8.45
N TYR A 174 1.61 -5.39 9.72
CA TYR A 174 0.36 -4.93 10.34
C TYR A 174 0.21 -3.41 10.35
N SER A 175 1.29 -2.71 10.05
CA SER A 175 1.23 -1.25 9.86
C SER A 175 2.26 -0.80 8.82
N TYR A 176 1.97 0.30 8.16
CA TYR A 176 2.90 0.96 7.27
C TYR A 176 2.71 2.47 7.30
N MET A 177 3.75 3.18 6.89
CA MET A 177 3.73 4.61 6.61
C MET A 177 4.64 4.91 5.44
N LYS A 178 4.19 5.79 4.54
CA LYS A 178 4.96 6.26 3.38
C LYS A 178 4.72 7.75 3.17
N ALA A 179 5.79 8.45 2.87
CA ALA A 179 5.78 9.82 2.35
C ALA A 179 6.53 9.85 1.02
N SER A 180 6.02 10.61 0.05
CA SER A 180 6.62 10.78 -1.27
C SER A 180 6.57 12.25 -1.66
N LEU A 181 7.65 12.71 -2.29
CA LEU A 181 7.75 14.02 -2.92
C LEU A 181 8.19 13.81 -4.37
N GLU A 182 7.47 14.38 -5.32
CA GLU A 182 7.78 14.26 -6.74
C GLU A 182 7.77 15.62 -7.41
N LEU A 183 8.82 15.90 -8.17
CA LEU A 183 8.86 17.01 -9.11
C LEU A 183 8.55 16.45 -10.50
N ARG A 184 7.41 16.82 -11.06
CA ARG A 184 6.87 16.33 -12.34
C ARG A 184 6.99 17.42 -13.42
N TYR A 185 7.43 17.06 -14.62
CA TYR A 185 7.49 17.97 -15.76
C TYR A 185 6.89 17.34 -17.01
N PRO A 186 5.83 17.95 -17.63
CA PRO A 186 5.18 17.40 -18.81
C PRO A 186 5.98 17.73 -20.08
N LEU A 187 6.46 16.67 -20.75
CA LEU A 187 7.12 16.78 -22.06
C LEU A 187 6.09 16.91 -23.17
N ILE A 188 5.02 16.10 -23.10
CA ILE A 188 3.88 16.12 -24.03
C ILE A 188 2.62 16.24 -23.18
N PHE A 189 1.78 17.22 -23.48
CA PHE A 189 0.50 17.42 -22.81
C PHE A 189 -0.61 17.66 -23.83
N GLU A 190 -1.04 16.56 -24.44
CA GLU A 190 -2.07 16.50 -25.48
C GLU A 190 -3.21 15.55 -25.07
N GLN A 191 -4.40 15.70 -25.69
CA GLN A 191 -5.55 14.84 -25.36
C GLN A 191 -5.32 13.38 -25.71
N SER A 192 -4.57 13.10 -26.78
CA SER A 192 -4.28 11.75 -27.24
C SER A 192 -3.13 11.08 -26.51
N THR A 193 -2.22 11.86 -25.94
CA THR A 193 -1.04 11.33 -25.25
C THR A 193 -0.49 12.37 -24.28
N THR A 194 -0.27 11.96 -23.05
CA THR A 194 0.43 12.78 -22.08
C THR A 194 1.69 12.05 -21.64
N VAL A 195 2.85 12.73 -21.76
CA VAL A 195 4.15 12.19 -21.33
C VAL A 195 4.79 13.16 -20.36
N TRP A 196 5.24 12.67 -19.22
CA TRP A 196 5.98 13.46 -18.26
C TRP A 196 7.16 12.70 -17.67
N VAL A 197 8.17 13.45 -17.28
CA VAL A 197 9.30 12.95 -16.48
C VAL A 197 9.11 13.40 -15.04
N LEU A 198 9.70 12.66 -14.13
CA LEU A 198 9.66 13.00 -12.71
C LEU A 198 10.97 12.67 -12.01
N GLY A 199 11.30 13.48 -11.01
CA GLY A 199 12.28 13.14 -9.99
C GLY A 199 11.53 12.92 -8.68
N PHE A 200 11.91 11.91 -7.90
CA PHE A 200 11.21 11.59 -6.65
C PHE A 200 12.16 11.38 -5.47
N ALA A 201 11.65 11.64 -4.30
CA ALA A 201 12.19 11.20 -3.02
C ALA A 201 11.08 10.53 -2.21
N GLU A 202 11.34 9.36 -1.66
CA GLU A 202 10.40 8.60 -0.86
C GLU A 202 11.01 8.21 0.48
N ALA A 203 10.16 8.11 1.48
CA ALA A 203 10.51 7.57 2.79
C ALA A 203 9.34 6.74 3.31
N GLY A 204 9.59 5.51 3.72
CA GLY A 204 8.54 4.64 4.23
C GLY A 204 9.08 3.47 5.02
N ASN A 205 8.21 2.88 5.82
CA ASN A 205 8.51 1.64 6.54
C ASN A 205 7.22 0.85 6.76
N ALA A 206 7.39 -0.44 7.03
CA ALA A 206 6.32 -1.35 7.39
C ALA A 206 6.75 -2.22 8.56
N TRP A 207 5.84 -2.46 9.49
CA TRP A 207 6.15 -3.17 10.73
C TRP A 207 5.25 -4.40 10.85
N ALA A 208 5.89 -5.57 10.97
CA ALA A 208 5.21 -6.83 11.21
C ALA A 208 4.59 -6.90 12.61
N ASP A 209 5.08 -6.10 13.55
CA ASP A 209 4.51 -5.94 14.89
C ASP A 209 4.19 -4.45 15.14
N ILE A 210 2.92 -4.17 15.43
CA ILE A 210 2.44 -2.81 15.70
C ILE A 210 3.16 -2.18 16.91
N SER A 211 3.59 -2.98 17.88
CA SER A 211 4.34 -2.50 19.03
C SER A 211 5.69 -1.85 18.66
N ARG A 212 6.20 -2.18 17.48
CA ARG A 212 7.45 -1.63 16.93
C ARG A 212 7.24 -0.44 16.00
N TYR A 213 6.01 0.03 15.85
CA TYR A 213 5.72 1.19 15.01
C TYR A 213 6.51 2.41 15.49
N ASN A 214 7.34 2.95 14.59
CA ASN A 214 8.12 4.16 14.83
C ASN A 214 8.10 5.04 13.57
N PRO A 215 7.36 6.15 13.55
CA PRO A 215 7.22 7.01 12.38
C PRO A 215 8.52 7.72 11.97
N PHE A 216 9.57 7.65 12.78
CA PHE A 216 10.89 8.24 12.47
C PHE A 216 11.90 7.22 11.90
N ASP A 217 11.60 5.91 11.99
CA ASP A 217 12.43 4.87 11.35
C ASP A 217 11.92 4.60 9.94
N LEU A 218 12.20 5.50 9.01
CA LEU A 218 11.79 5.39 7.61
C LEU A 218 12.97 5.03 6.72
N LYS A 219 12.72 4.12 5.79
CA LYS A 219 13.67 3.71 4.75
C LYS A 219 13.52 4.67 3.57
N ARG A 220 14.61 5.35 3.20
CA ARG A 220 14.62 6.46 2.24
C ARG A 220 15.11 5.99 0.88
N SER A 221 14.56 6.58 -0.15
CA SER A 221 14.99 6.39 -1.53
C SER A 221 14.82 7.67 -2.34
N ALA A 222 15.51 7.74 -3.47
CA ALA A 222 15.32 8.76 -4.47
C ALA A 222 15.56 8.19 -5.86
N GLY A 223 15.04 8.87 -6.88
CA GLY A 223 15.18 8.39 -8.24
C GLY A 223 14.51 9.30 -9.26
N ILE A 224 14.46 8.79 -10.47
CA ILE A 224 13.85 9.47 -11.63
C ILE A 224 12.92 8.49 -12.34
N GLY A 225 11.95 9.03 -13.07
CA GLY A 225 11.02 8.21 -13.82
C GLY A 225 10.41 8.91 -15.02
N VAL A 226 9.78 8.11 -15.87
CA VAL A 226 9.00 8.57 -17.01
C VAL A 226 7.62 7.94 -16.96
N ARG A 227 6.62 8.69 -17.35
CA ARG A 227 5.22 8.26 -17.46
C ARG A 227 4.69 8.58 -18.84
N VAL A 228 3.93 7.64 -19.37
CA VAL A 228 3.21 7.78 -20.63
C VAL A 228 1.76 7.37 -20.40
N MET A 229 0.84 8.30 -20.60
CA MET A 229 -0.59 8.02 -20.57
C MET A 229 -1.14 8.02 -21.98
N MET A 230 -1.73 6.90 -22.37
CA MET A 230 -2.42 6.72 -23.66
C MET A 230 -3.84 6.23 -23.40
N PRO A 231 -4.88 6.83 -24.07
CA PRO A 231 -6.29 6.52 -23.79
C PRO A 231 -6.66 5.04 -23.92
N MET A 232 -6.01 4.30 -24.83
CA MET A 232 -6.33 2.88 -25.07
C MET A 232 -5.55 1.91 -24.18
N ILE A 233 -4.37 2.30 -23.69
CA ILE A 233 -3.45 1.42 -22.94
C ILE A 233 -3.45 1.78 -21.46
N GLY A 234 -3.77 3.03 -21.11
CA GLY A 234 -3.68 3.54 -19.76
C GLY A 234 -2.31 4.13 -19.44
N LEU A 235 -1.98 4.17 -18.15
CA LEU A 235 -0.71 4.68 -17.65
C LEU A 235 0.37 3.60 -17.71
N LEU A 236 1.47 3.94 -18.37
CA LEU A 236 2.72 3.17 -18.39
C LEU A 236 3.84 4.02 -17.77
N GLY A 237 4.73 3.38 -17.05
CA GLY A 237 5.86 4.08 -16.45
C GLY A 237 7.07 3.18 -16.24
N LEU A 238 8.22 3.84 -16.16
CA LEU A 238 9.49 3.24 -15.81
C LEU A 238 10.22 4.17 -14.84
N ASP A 239 10.61 3.61 -13.70
CA ASP A 239 11.37 4.33 -12.68
C ASP A 239 12.71 3.65 -12.44
N TRP A 240 13.74 4.46 -12.26
CA TRP A 240 14.98 4.05 -11.63
C TRP A 240 15.02 4.67 -10.22
N GLY A 241 15.20 3.82 -9.21
CA GLY A 241 15.26 4.23 -7.82
C GLY A 241 16.46 3.65 -7.09
N TYR A 242 17.01 4.43 -6.16
CA TYR A 242 18.09 4.01 -5.28
C TYR A 242 17.64 4.06 -3.81
N GLY A 243 17.65 2.90 -3.13
CA GLY A 243 17.35 2.76 -1.70
C GLY A 243 18.60 2.99 -0.86
N PHE A 244 18.59 4.02 -0.01
CA PHE A 244 19.74 4.43 0.79
C PHE A 244 19.93 3.59 2.05
N ASP A 245 18.84 3.09 2.60
CA ASP A 245 18.81 2.41 3.88
C ASP A 245 18.71 0.88 3.71
N ARG A 246 19.02 0.15 4.77
CA ARG A 246 18.84 -1.30 4.82
C ARG A 246 17.40 -1.63 5.20
N PRO A 247 16.71 -2.48 4.45
CA PRO A 247 15.43 -3.02 4.90
C PRO A 247 15.59 -3.80 6.21
N ASN A 248 14.52 -3.95 6.95
CA ASN A 248 14.56 -4.64 8.26
C ASN A 248 15.04 -6.09 8.11
N GLY A 249 16.07 -6.46 8.89
CA GLY A 249 16.64 -7.81 8.84
C GLY A 249 17.59 -8.12 7.66
N TYR A 250 17.84 -7.14 6.77
CA TYR A 250 18.80 -7.30 5.68
C TYR A 250 20.14 -6.67 6.01
N SER A 251 21.23 -7.29 5.54
CA SER A 251 22.59 -6.76 5.67
C SER A 251 22.90 -5.70 4.62
N GLU A 252 22.26 -5.77 3.46
CA GLU A 252 22.48 -4.88 2.32
C GLU A 252 21.46 -3.74 2.26
N ARG A 253 21.86 -2.63 1.63
CA ARG A 253 20.97 -1.51 1.32
C ARG A 253 19.98 -1.90 0.22
N GLY A 254 18.91 -1.13 0.05
CA GLY A 254 17.98 -1.28 -1.07
C GLY A 254 18.68 -1.24 -2.43
N GLY A 255 19.64 -0.33 -2.60
CA GLY A 255 20.49 -0.23 -3.79
C GLY A 255 19.73 0.24 -5.02
N SER A 256 20.28 -0.07 -6.20
CA SER A 256 19.73 0.35 -7.51
C SER A 256 18.67 -0.64 -7.98
N ASN A 257 17.47 -0.15 -8.24
CA ASN A 257 16.35 -0.95 -8.71
C ASN A 257 15.61 -0.24 -9.85
N ILE A 258 15.11 -1.03 -10.81
CA ILE A 258 14.22 -0.56 -11.88
C ILE A 258 12.81 -1.04 -11.54
N HIS A 259 11.83 -0.17 -11.71
CA HIS A 259 10.43 -0.41 -11.39
C HIS A 259 9.55 -0.09 -12.57
N PHE A 260 8.59 -0.95 -12.84
CA PHE A 260 7.57 -0.74 -13.85
C PHE A 260 6.28 -0.22 -13.21
N VAL A 261 5.56 0.63 -13.94
CA VAL A 261 4.25 1.14 -13.53
C VAL A 261 3.24 0.84 -14.62
N LEU A 262 2.15 0.19 -14.25
CA LEU A 262 1.05 -0.13 -15.16
C LEU A 262 -0.29 0.20 -14.49
N GLY A 263 -1.06 1.06 -15.13
CA GLY A 263 -2.44 1.37 -14.73
C GLY A 263 -2.60 2.26 -13.50
N ARG A 264 -1.65 2.30 -12.57
CA ARG A 264 -1.67 3.16 -11.37
C ARG A 264 -0.35 3.88 -11.21
N ASP A 265 -0.39 5.11 -10.71
CA ASP A 265 0.79 5.86 -10.27
C ASP A 265 1.20 5.41 -8.86
N LEU A 266 2.49 5.15 -8.65
CA LEU A 266 3.08 4.62 -7.40
C LEU A 266 2.96 5.58 -6.24
#